data_4bfa9fd784af88eb60735a0b0261cb93
#
_entry.id   4bfa9fd784af88eb60735a0b0261cb93
#
_cell.length_a   1.000
_cell.length_b   1.000
_cell.length_c   1.000
_cell.angle_alpha   90.00
_cell.angle_beta   90.00
_cell.angle_gamma   90.00
#
_symmetry.space_group_name_H-M   'P 1'
#
loop_
_entity.id
_entity.type
_entity.pdbx_description
1 polymer ?
#
loop_
_entity_poly.entity_id
_entity_poly.type
_entity_poly.pdbx_seq_one_letter_code
_entity_poly.pdbx_strand_id
1 'polypeptide(L)'
;NTIKEDRVTVVVTPPKFTTNEVTYNFPKIIPGTYSEDDYGKMIVNLKAFDKNGKEIAVNKMDENSWKVTDAKKLAKITYQVNDTFDSEKGTGFGQDDIFSPAGTNIDAGKNFMINTHGFVGYFSDLKDITYAVSIAHPETLWGATSMTDNDSSKTNDVFVTSRYAEL
;
A
#
# COMPACT_ATOMS: atom_id res chain seq x y z
N ASN A 1 -7.98 9.74 13.65
CA ASN A 1 -6.65 9.11 13.68
C ASN A 1 -6.82 7.62 13.33
N THR A 2 -6.59 7.26 12.07
CA THR A 2 -6.80 5.92 11.52
C THR A 2 -5.96 4.84 12.21
N ILE A 3 -4.81 5.20 12.76
CA ILE A 3 -3.93 4.28 13.51
C ILE A 3 -4.63 3.70 14.77
N LYS A 4 -5.52 4.47 15.40
CA LYS A 4 -6.34 3.96 16.52
C LYS A 4 -7.46 3.01 16.08
N GLU A 5 -7.67 2.89 14.79
CA GLU A 5 -8.62 1.99 14.14
C GLU A 5 -7.86 0.86 13.43
N ASP A 6 -6.61 0.60 13.80
CA ASP A 6 -5.70 -0.39 13.21
C ASP A 6 -5.57 -0.25 11.69
N ARG A 7 -5.44 1.02 11.24
CA ARG A 7 -5.32 1.37 9.83
C ARG A 7 -4.22 2.39 9.59
N VAL A 8 -3.50 2.23 8.50
CA VAL A 8 -2.55 3.22 8.01
C VAL A 8 -3.07 3.85 6.72
N THR A 9 -3.01 5.18 6.66
CA THR A 9 -3.35 5.92 5.43
C THR A 9 -2.16 5.97 4.49
N VAL A 10 -2.41 5.61 3.25
CA VAL A 10 -1.44 5.68 2.15
C VAL A 10 -1.86 6.73 1.14
N VAL A 11 -0.87 7.48 0.67
CA VAL A 11 -1.02 8.47 -0.41
C VAL A 11 -0.06 8.12 -1.53
N VAL A 12 -0.58 7.91 -2.72
CA VAL A 12 0.20 7.60 -3.91
C VAL A 12 0.21 8.80 -4.84
N THR A 13 1.40 9.23 -5.27
CA THR A 13 1.59 10.20 -6.35
C THR A 13 2.00 9.44 -7.61
N PRO A 14 1.09 9.24 -8.56
CA PRO A 14 1.38 8.46 -9.76
C PRO A 14 2.21 9.27 -10.78
N PRO A 15 2.84 8.59 -11.75
CA PRO A 15 3.36 9.26 -12.93
C PRO A 15 2.23 9.85 -13.78
N LYS A 16 2.57 10.69 -14.76
CA LYS A 16 1.59 11.22 -15.72
C LYS A 16 1.19 10.16 -16.73
N PHE A 17 -0.11 10.01 -16.94
CA PHE A 17 -0.67 9.10 -17.93
C PHE A 17 -1.08 9.82 -19.22
N THR A 18 -0.91 9.15 -20.35
CA THR A 18 -1.39 9.59 -21.66
C THR A 18 -2.70 8.88 -22.05
N THR A 19 -3.07 7.83 -21.36
CA THR A 19 -4.32 7.06 -21.53
C THR A 19 -5.47 7.66 -20.73
N ASN A 20 -6.70 7.37 -21.13
CA ASN A 20 -7.89 7.80 -20.38
C ASN A 20 -8.19 6.90 -19.17
N GLU A 21 -7.74 5.65 -19.22
CA GLU A 21 -7.96 4.66 -18.17
C GLU A 21 -6.65 4.02 -17.77
N VAL A 22 -6.51 3.70 -16.49
CA VAL A 22 -5.42 2.88 -15.94
C VAL A 22 -5.98 1.98 -14.85
N THR A 23 -5.31 0.85 -14.61
CA THR A 23 -5.66 -0.05 -13.52
C THR A 23 -4.59 0.01 -12.45
N TYR A 24 -5.00 0.26 -11.21
CA TYR A 24 -4.18 0.19 -10.01
C TYR A 24 -4.44 -1.14 -9.31
N ASN A 25 -3.39 -1.86 -8.96
CA ASN A 25 -3.47 -3.23 -8.49
C ASN A 25 -2.71 -3.42 -7.19
N PHE A 26 -3.15 -4.40 -6.40
CA PHE A 26 -2.38 -5.03 -5.33
C PHE A 26 -2.03 -6.47 -5.72
N PRO A 27 -0.94 -7.04 -5.21
CA PRO A 27 -0.58 -8.41 -5.53
C PRO A 27 -1.59 -9.39 -4.93
N LYS A 28 -1.85 -10.46 -5.66
CA LYS A 28 -2.58 -11.63 -5.16
C LYS A 28 -1.65 -12.53 -4.33
N ILE A 29 -0.43 -12.65 -4.81
CA ILE A 29 0.63 -13.48 -4.23
C ILE A 29 1.90 -12.65 -4.14
N ILE A 30 2.61 -12.76 -3.03
CA ILE A 30 3.97 -12.24 -2.87
C ILE A 30 4.93 -13.42 -2.95
N PRO A 31 5.98 -13.34 -3.79
CA PRO A 31 6.97 -14.42 -3.90
C PRO A 31 7.58 -14.76 -2.54
N GLY A 32 7.61 -16.06 -2.20
CA GLY A 32 8.15 -16.54 -0.93
C GLY A 32 7.11 -16.80 0.16
N THR A 33 5.86 -16.36 0.00
CA THR A 33 4.81 -16.59 1.00
C THR A 33 4.09 -17.94 0.82
N TYR A 34 4.14 -18.51 -0.38
CA TYR A 34 3.48 -19.78 -0.74
C TYR A 34 1.95 -19.76 -0.52
N SER A 35 1.35 -18.58 -0.50
CA SER A 35 -0.07 -18.37 -0.21
C SER A 35 -0.68 -17.38 -1.21
N GLU A 36 -1.96 -17.56 -1.53
CA GLU A 36 -2.79 -16.58 -2.23
C GLU A 36 -3.49 -15.71 -1.21
N ASP A 37 -2.92 -14.55 -0.89
CA ASP A 37 -3.39 -13.72 0.22
C ASP A 37 -4.37 -12.63 -0.22
N ASP A 38 -4.43 -12.30 -1.52
CA ASP A 38 -5.31 -11.25 -2.07
C ASP A 38 -5.24 -9.94 -1.29
N TYR A 39 -4.08 -9.27 -1.32
CA TYR A 39 -3.79 -8.07 -0.50
C TYR A 39 -4.77 -6.91 -0.71
N GLY A 40 -5.46 -6.88 -1.84
CA GLY A 40 -6.53 -5.92 -2.10
C GLY A 40 -7.71 -5.99 -1.14
N LYS A 41 -7.92 -7.12 -0.45
CA LYS A 41 -8.97 -7.26 0.58
C LYS A 41 -8.70 -6.40 1.82
N MET A 42 -7.43 -6.03 2.08
CA MET A 42 -7.03 -5.17 3.19
C MET A 42 -7.18 -3.68 2.86
N ILE A 43 -7.45 -3.34 1.59
CA ILE A 43 -7.54 -1.97 1.12
C ILE A 43 -8.96 -1.45 1.25
N VAL A 44 -9.12 -0.36 1.99
CA VAL A 44 -10.40 0.32 2.17
C VAL A 44 -10.33 1.79 1.77
N ASN A 45 -11.48 2.35 1.39
CA ASN A 45 -11.63 3.76 1.07
C ASN A 45 -10.70 4.26 -0.05
N LEU A 46 -10.40 3.42 -1.06
CA LEU A 46 -9.57 3.83 -2.19
C LEU A 46 -10.29 4.89 -3.02
N LYS A 47 -9.63 6.04 -3.19
CA LYS A 47 -10.11 7.19 -3.94
C LYS A 47 -8.99 7.77 -4.81
N ALA A 48 -9.38 8.32 -5.95
CA ALA A 48 -8.48 9.01 -6.87
C ALA A 48 -8.87 10.48 -7.02
N PHE A 49 -7.89 11.36 -7.24
CA PHE A 49 -8.10 12.80 -7.33
C PHE A 49 -7.27 13.43 -8.44
N ASP A 50 -7.80 14.49 -9.02
CA ASP A 50 -7.05 15.39 -9.90
C ASP A 50 -6.16 16.37 -9.09
N LYS A 51 -5.41 17.20 -9.81
CA LYS A 51 -4.52 18.22 -9.22
C LYS A 51 -5.25 19.30 -8.40
N ASN A 52 -6.55 19.48 -8.59
CA ASN A 52 -7.38 20.45 -7.89
C ASN A 52 -8.09 19.81 -6.67
N GLY A 53 -7.86 18.52 -6.41
CA GLY A 53 -8.52 17.77 -5.34
C GLY A 53 -9.93 17.27 -5.70
N LYS A 54 -10.35 17.39 -6.97
CA LYS A 54 -11.62 16.84 -7.43
C LYS A 54 -11.50 15.34 -7.57
N GLU A 55 -12.46 14.59 -7.01
CA GLU A 55 -12.51 13.13 -7.08
C GLU A 55 -12.72 12.66 -8.53
N ILE A 56 -11.93 11.64 -8.91
CA ILE A 56 -11.99 10.93 -10.18
C ILE A 56 -12.66 9.57 -9.91
N ALA A 57 -13.53 9.14 -10.82
CA ALA A 57 -14.24 7.87 -10.67
C ALA A 57 -13.28 6.68 -10.66
N VAL A 58 -13.49 5.81 -9.67
CA VAL A 58 -12.75 4.56 -9.48
C VAL A 58 -13.76 3.43 -9.37
N ASN A 59 -13.53 2.35 -10.11
CA ASN A 59 -14.37 1.16 -10.08
C ASN A 59 -13.53 -0.04 -9.61
N LYS A 60 -13.90 -0.68 -8.51
CA LYS A 60 -13.31 -1.96 -8.09
C LYS A 60 -13.70 -3.01 -9.12
N MET A 61 -12.72 -3.67 -9.74
CA MET A 61 -12.91 -4.65 -10.82
C MET A 61 -12.96 -6.08 -10.26
N ASP A 62 -12.10 -6.35 -9.31
CA ASP A 62 -11.99 -7.60 -8.57
C ASP A 62 -11.39 -7.31 -7.18
N GLU A 63 -10.99 -8.36 -6.46
CA GLU A 63 -10.45 -8.19 -5.09
C GLU A 63 -9.19 -7.31 -5.08
N ASN A 64 -8.36 -7.40 -6.10
CA ASN A 64 -7.03 -6.79 -6.12
C ASN A 64 -6.87 -5.63 -7.10
N SER A 65 -7.92 -5.25 -7.86
CA SER A 65 -7.76 -4.27 -8.93
C SER A 65 -8.84 -3.20 -8.97
N TRP A 66 -8.42 -1.97 -9.26
CA TRP A 66 -9.27 -0.77 -9.39
C TRP A 66 -8.99 -0.06 -10.70
N LYS A 67 -10.01 0.10 -11.52
CA LYS A 67 -9.95 0.93 -12.72
C LYS A 67 -10.18 2.38 -12.36
N VAL A 68 -9.25 3.25 -12.73
CA VAL A 68 -9.35 4.70 -12.63
C VAL A 68 -9.65 5.26 -14.01
N THR A 69 -10.75 5.98 -14.14
CA THR A 69 -11.11 6.72 -15.36
C THR A 69 -10.48 8.11 -15.36
N ASP A 70 -10.52 8.84 -16.47
CA ASP A 70 -9.88 10.17 -16.57
C ASP A 70 -8.40 10.19 -16.13
N ALA A 71 -7.66 9.10 -16.35
CA ALA A 71 -6.30 8.90 -15.85
C ALA A 71 -5.30 9.99 -16.27
N LYS A 72 -5.55 10.69 -17.38
CA LYS A 72 -4.77 11.88 -17.79
C LYS A 72 -4.78 13.00 -16.75
N LYS A 73 -5.81 13.04 -15.90
CA LYS A 73 -5.97 14.05 -14.85
C LYS A 73 -5.51 13.55 -13.49
N LEU A 74 -5.23 12.25 -13.36
CA LEU A 74 -4.88 11.62 -12.09
C LEU A 74 -3.61 12.26 -11.51
N ALA A 75 -3.73 12.75 -10.28
CA ALA A 75 -2.63 13.37 -9.55
C ALA A 75 -2.36 12.67 -8.21
N LYS A 76 -3.37 11.99 -7.66
CA LYS A 76 -3.26 11.35 -6.35
C LYS A 76 -4.24 10.18 -6.22
N ILE A 77 -3.80 9.08 -5.60
CA ILE A 77 -4.66 8.04 -5.03
C ILE A 77 -4.48 8.05 -3.51
N THR A 78 -5.55 7.84 -2.77
CA THR A 78 -5.51 7.64 -1.32
C THR A 78 -6.28 6.37 -0.96
N TYR A 79 -5.82 5.66 0.05
CA TYR A 79 -6.52 4.52 0.63
C TYR A 79 -6.02 4.28 2.06
N GLN A 80 -6.67 3.36 2.74
CA GLN A 80 -6.23 2.87 4.04
C GLN A 80 -5.96 1.38 3.95
N VAL A 81 -4.95 0.92 4.69
CA VAL A 81 -4.57 -0.49 4.80
C VAL A 81 -4.92 -0.96 6.20
N ASN A 82 -5.70 -2.02 6.29
CA ASN A 82 -6.07 -2.65 7.55
C ASN A 82 -4.92 -3.51 8.11
N ASP A 83 -4.90 -3.66 9.44
CA ASP A 83 -4.14 -4.69 10.13
C ASP A 83 -4.59 -6.09 9.70
N THR A 84 -3.70 -7.06 9.76
CA THR A 84 -3.97 -8.45 9.40
C THR A 84 -3.88 -9.41 10.61
N PHE A 85 -3.45 -8.92 11.79
CA PHE A 85 -3.20 -9.74 12.96
C PHE A 85 -4.35 -9.76 13.96
N ASP A 86 -5.06 -8.66 14.12
CA ASP A 86 -6.11 -8.48 15.12
C ASP A 86 -7.52 -8.63 14.55
N SER A 87 -7.66 -9.26 13.38
CA SER A 87 -8.97 -9.49 12.81
C SER A 87 -9.79 -10.43 13.70
N GLU A 88 -11.10 -10.17 13.86
CA GLU A 88 -12.03 -11.04 14.62
C GLU A 88 -12.06 -12.50 14.11
N LYS A 89 -11.50 -12.74 12.92
CA LYS A 89 -11.40 -14.08 12.29
C LYS A 89 -10.17 -14.87 12.73
N GLY A 90 -9.31 -14.29 13.56
CA GLY A 90 -8.13 -14.94 14.11
C GLY A 90 -6.90 -14.88 13.21
N THR A 91 -5.74 -15.08 13.82
CA THR A 91 -4.41 -15.19 13.19
C THR A 91 -4.08 -16.65 12.83
N GLY A 92 -5.07 -17.45 12.51
CA GLY A 92 -4.93 -18.87 12.23
C GLY A 92 -4.48 -19.15 10.78
N PHE A 93 -4.05 -20.38 10.52
CA PHE A 93 -3.82 -20.90 9.17
C PHE A 93 -5.16 -21.19 8.44
N GLY A 94 -6.13 -20.26 8.52
CA GLY A 94 -7.40 -20.37 7.80
C GLY A 94 -7.26 -19.99 6.34
N GLN A 95 -8.18 -20.46 5.50
CA GLN A 95 -8.17 -20.16 4.06
C GLN A 95 -8.41 -18.67 3.73
N ASP A 96 -8.88 -17.88 4.69
CA ASP A 96 -9.21 -16.46 4.52
C ASP A 96 -8.19 -15.52 5.18
N ASP A 97 -7.18 -16.04 5.88
CA ASP A 97 -6.20 -15.24 6.60
C ASP A 97 -4.94 -15.03 5.78
N ILE A 98 -4.33 -13.85 5.90
CA ILE A 98 -3.00 -13.61 5.34
C ILE A 98 -1.98 -14.44 6.13
N PHE A 99 -1.09 -15.13 5.41
CA PHE A 99 0.01 -15.87 6.01
C PHE A 99 0.83 -14.95 6.93
N SER A 100 0.90 -15.28 8.21
CA SER A 100 1.45 -14.42 9.26
C SER A 100 2.79 -13.73 8.92
N PRO A 101 3.81 -14.42 8.35
CA PRO A 101 5.05 -13.75 7.94
C PRO A 101 4.91 -12.72 6.82
N ALA A 102 3.79 -12.76 6.09
CA ALA A 102 3.47 -11.82 5.01
C ALA A 102 2.44 -10.76 5.41
N GLY A 103 2.02 -10.77 6.67
CA GLY A 103 1.02 -9.88 7.20
C GLY A 103 1.55 -8.51 7.64
N THR A 104 0.65 -7.72 8.16
CA THR A 104 0.88 -6.39 8.72
C THR A 104 0.33 -6.33 10.12
N ASN A 105 1.12 -5.82 11.08
CA ASN A 105 0.67 -5.53 12.43
C ASN A 105 0.76 -4.03 12.71
N ILE A 106 -0.30 -3.46 13.27
CA ILE A 106 -0.42 -2.03 13.59
C ILE A 106 -0.72 -1.90 15.08
N ASP A 107 0.30 -1.93 15.94
CA ASP A 107 0.14 -1.68 17.39
C ASP A 107 0.48 -0.22 17.70
N ALA A 108 -0.57 0.60 17.79
CA ALA A 108 -0.46 2.06 17.90
C ALA A 108 0.44 2.51 19.06
N GLY A 109 1.50 3.24 18.74
CA GLY A 109 2.46 3.79 19.70
C GLY A 109 3.52 2.80 20.19
N LYS A 110 3.54 1.57 19.69
CA LYS A 110 4.51 0.56 20.08
C LYS A 110 5.28 -0.03 18.90
N ASN A 111 4.57 -0.60 17.93
CA ASN A 111 5.20 -1.36 16.87
C ASN A 111 4.35 -1.39 15.60
N PHE A 112 5.02 -1.38 14.45
CA PHE A 112 4.42 -1.55 13.14
C PHE A 112 5.26 -2.56 12.35
N MET A 113 4.66 -3.68 11.98
CA MET A 113 5.22 -4.62 11.00
C MET A 113 4.56 -4.33 9.66
N ILE A 114 5.33 -3.85 8.69
CA ILE A 114 4.81 -3.42 7.40
C ILE A 114 5.33 -4.36 6.30
N ASN A 115 4.42 -5.11 5.68
CA ASN A 115 4.71 -5.75 4.42
C ASN A 115 4.48 -4.71 3.30
N THR A 116 5.56 -4.20 2.70
CA THR A 116 5.48 -3.14 1.70
C THR A 116 4.61 -3.50 0.50
N HIS A 117 4.57 -4.74 0.06
CA HIS A 117 3.70 -5.22 -1.01
C HIS A 117 2.20 -5.22 -0.64
N GLY A 118 1.87 -5.28 0.64
CA GLY A 118 0.50 -5.08 1.14
C GLY A 118 0.10 -3.61 1.23
N PHE A 119 1.07 -2.69 1.30
CA PHE A 119 0.83 -1.25 1.40
C PHE A 119 0.92 -0.52 0.06
N VAL A 120 1.84 -0.91 -0.79
CA VAL A 120 2.12 -0.23 -2.07
C VAL A 120 1.58 -1.07 -3.21
N GLY A 121 0.60 -0.53 -3.93
CA GLY A 121 0.13 -1.12 -5.17
C GLY A 121 0.95 -0.65 -6.37
N TYR A 122 0.57 -1.12 -7.55
CA TYR A 122 1.22 -0.78 -8.81
C TYR A 122 0.20 -0.54 -9.92
N PHE A 123 0.55 0.29 -10.89
CA PHE A 123 -0.24 0.38 -12.12
C PHE A 123 0.16 -0.74 -13.08
N SER A 124 -0.82 -1.27 -13.81
CA SER A 124 -0.54 -2.21 -14.90
C SER A 124 0.53 -1.61 -15.82
N ASP A 125 1.46 -2.43 -16.27
CA ASP A 125 2.59 -2.07 -17.15
C ASP A 125 3.66 -1.11 -16.55
N LEU A 126 3.56 -0.75 -15.26
CA LEU A 126 4.50 0.14 -14.57
C LEU A 126 5.19 -0.50 -13.36
N LYS A 127 5.46 -1.81 -13.40
CA LYS A 127 6.20 -2.49 -12.32
C LYS A 127 7.70 -2.21 -12.36
N ASP A 128 8.25 -1.95 -13.54
CA ASP A 128 9.67 -1.75 -13.78
C ASP A 128 10.03 -0.25 -13.86
N ILE A 129 9.49 0.53 -12.93
CA ILE A 129 9.82 1.94 -12.73
C ILE A 129 10.34 2.13 -11.30
N THR A 130 11.00 3.24 -11.04
CA THR A 130 11.42 3.63 -9.69
C THR A 130 10.22 3.85 -8.77
N TYR A 131 10.27 3.23 -7.59
CA TYR A 131 9.36 3.48 -6.48
C TYR A 131 10.09 4.22 -5.38
N ALA A 132 9.46 5.26 -4.85
CA ALA A 132 9.91 5.97 -3.66
C ALA A 132 8.82 5.86 -2.59
N VAL A 133 9.15 5.27 -1.46
CA VAL A 133 8.24 5.08 -0.32
C VAL A 133 8.73 5.95 0.81
N SER A 134 7.89 6.87 1.28
CA SER A 134 8.15 7.71 2.45
C SER A 134 7.23 7.28 3.59
N ILE A 135 7.81 7.01 4.75
CA ILE A 135 7.09 6.57 5.96
C ILE A 135 7.30 7.61 7.06
N ALA A 136 6.25 8.39 7.31
CA ALA A 136 6.26 9.34 8.43
C ALA A 136 5.92 8.61 9.74
N HIS A 137 6.73 8.82 10.77
CA HIS A 137 6.58 8.20 12.09
C HIS A 137 6.95 9.16 13.21
N PRO A 138 6.51 8.91 14.46
CA PRO A 138 6.96 9.70 15.62
C PRO A 138 8.43 9.42 15.93
N GLU A 139 9.14 10.38 16.51
CA GLU A 139 10.57 10.27 16.89
C GLU A 139 10.85 9.10 17.87
N THR A 140 9.82 8.58 18.54
CA THR A 140 9.93 7.44 19.45
C THR A 140 10.01 6.09 18.73
N LEU A 141 9.78 6.06 17.42
CA LEU A 141 9.91 4.88 16.56
C LEU A 141 11.06 5.07 15.58
N TRP A 142 11.58 3.99 15.08
CA TRP A 142 12.60 3.98 14.04
C TRP A 142 12.37 2.78 13.10
N GLY A 143 12.69 2.97 11.82
CA GLY A 143 12.53 1.92 10.82
C GLY A 143 13.69 0.92 10.83
N ALA A 144 13.39 -0.36 10.62
CA ALA A 144 14.36 -1.42 10.36
C ALA A 144 13.94 -2.22 9.13
N THR A 145 14.78 -2.25 8.12
CA THR A 145 14.53 -2.94 6.85
C THR A 145 15.86 -3.28 6.19
N SER A 146 15.84 -4.13 5.16
CA SER A 146 17.00 -4.39 4.30
C SER A 146 17.27 -3.28 3.29
N MET A 147 16.34 -2.34 3.11
CA MET A 147 16.50 -1.18 2.22
C MET A 147 17.33 -0.08 2.90
N THR A 148 18.00 0.73 2.09
CA THR A 148 18.72 1.91 2.59
C THR A 148 17.77 3.07 2.76
N ASP A 149 17.74 3.65 3.95
CA ASP A 149 17.04 4.91 4.19
C ASP A 149 17.81 6.08 3.56
N ASN A 150 17.13 6.86 2.75
CA ASN A 150 17.67 8.02 2.05
C ASN A 150 17.28 9.36 2.72
N ASP A 151 16.62 9.33 3.87
CA ASP A 151 16.27 10.49 4.68
C ASP A 151 17.09 10.47 5.99
N SER A 152 17.54 11.61 6.43
CA SER A 152 18.30 11.77 7.68
C SER A 152 17.44 12.29 8.83
N SER A 153 16.15 12.46 8.64
CA SER A 153 15.24 12.94 9.68
C SER A 153 14.94 11.83 10.69
N LYS A 154 14.47 12.21 11.88
CA LYS A 154 14.09 11.26 12.92
C LYS A 154 12.60 10.90 12.89
N THR A 155 11.88 11.39 11.91
CA THR A 155 10.42 11.29 11.85
C THR A 155 9.91 10.89 10.47
N ASN A 156 10.83 10.55 9.56
CA ASN A 156 10.49 10.11 8.23
C ASN A 156 11.63 9.26 7.67
N ASP A 157 11.29 8.09 7.15
CA ASP A 157 12.19 7.23 6.39
C ASP A 157 11.83 7.31 4.91
N VAL A 158 12.81 7.28 4.01
CA VAL A 158 12.62 7.28 2.56
C VAL A 158 13.39 6.14 1.92
N PHE A 159 12.68 5.22 1.33
CA PHE A 159 13.23 4.07 0.61
C PHE A 159 13.00 4.22 -0.88
N VAL A 160 14.02 3.94 -1.69
CA VAL A 160 13.94 4.03 -3.16
C VAL A 160 14.37 2.71 -3.75
N THR A 161 13.51 2.14 -4.61
CA THR A 161 13.78 0.89 -5.33
C THR A 161 13.68 1.13 -6.84
N SER A 162 14.36 0.30 -7.62
CA SER A 162 14.38 0.45 -9.08
C SER A 162 13.13 -0.11 -9.75
N ARG A 163 12.39 -0.98 -9.04
CA ARG A 163 11.18 -1.65 -9.52
C ARG A 163 10.32 -2.15 -8.36
N TYR A 164 9.06 -2.44 -8.65
CA TYR A 164 8.07 -2.90 -7.66
C TYR A 164 8.50 -4.15 -6.87
N ALA A 165 9.14 -5.10 -7.53
CA ALA A 165 9.53 -6.37 -6.91
C ALA A 165 10.64 -6.24 -5.84
N GLU A 166 11.24 -5.06 -5.69
CA GLU A 166 12.29 -4.78 -4.69
C GLU A 166 11.73 -4.12 -3.42
N LEU A 167 10.42 -3.82 -3.38
CA LEU A 167 9.72 -3.36 -2.18
C LEU A 167 9.54 -4.50 -1.19
#